data_16741eea614e92d89437ce6550b8c1db
#
_entry.id   16741eea614e92d89437ce6550b8c1db
#
_cell.length_a   1.000
_cell.length_b   1.000
_cell.length_c   1.000
_cell.angle_alpha   90.00
_cell.angle_beta   90.00
_cell.angle_gamma   90.00
#
_symmetry.space_group_name_H-M   'P 1'
#
loop_
_entity.id
_entity.type
_entity.pdbx_description
1 polymer ?
#
loop_
_entity_poly.entity_id
_entity_poly.type
_entity_poly.pdbx_seq_one_letter_code
_entity_poly.pdbx_strand_id
1 'polypeptide(L)'
;ARALHLGISQISGASRTSVGGYTEQERPHDTEQFDVSDQRSLDEVVRWLMEMGYIPSFCTACYREGRTGDRFMSLCKSGQILNCCHPNALMTLEEFLVDYASEDTRRVGIELIDRELHKIPNEKVRTLAAQHISDIRSSNRRDFRF
;
A
#
# COMPACT_ATOMS: atom_id res chain seq x y z
N ALA A 1 -1.33 -9.77 13.00
CA ALA A 1 -0.13 -9.10 13.51
C ALA A 1 1.09 -10.04 13.59
N ARG A 2 1.04 -11.18 14.31
CA ARG A 2 2.21 -12.06 14.50
C ARG A 2 2.87 -12.52 13.20
N ALA A 3 2.09 -12.88 12.18
CA ALA A 3 2.61 -13.35 10.89
C ALA A 3 3.41 -12.26 10.16
N LEU A 4 2.98 -11.01 10.20
CA LEU A 4 3.69 -9.88 9.61
C LEU A 4 5.07 -9.66 10.27
N HIS A 5 5.16 -9.81 11.58
CA HIS A 5 6.44 -9.73 12.30
C HIS A 5 7.42 -10.88 11.95
N LEU A 6 6.91 -11.99 11.41
CA LEU A 6 7.72 -13.11 10.91
C LEU A 6 8.19 -12.91 9.45
N GLY A 7 7.88 -11.76 8.83
CA GLY A 7 8.33 -11.42 7.49
C GLY A 7 7.37 -11.73 6.36
N ILE A 8 6.10 -12.04 6.67
CA ILE A 8 5.07 -12.13 5.63
C ILE A 8 4.82 -10.73 5.09
N SER A 9 5.04 -10.54 3.77
CA SER A 9 4.96 -9.24 3.10
C SER A 9 3.75 -9.09 2.17
N GLN A 10 2.98 -10.15 1.97
CA GLN A 10 1.78 -10.12 1.13
C GLN A 10 0.58 -10.63 1.92
N ILE A 11 -0.50 -9.89 1.87
CA ILE A 11 -1.78 -10.27 2.48
C ILE A 11 -2.92 -10.00 1.51
N SER A 12 -3.95 -10.83 1.55
CA SER A 12 -5.23 -10.54 0.91
C SER A 12 -6.14 -9.85 1.92
N GLY A 13 -6.65 -8.69 1.57
CA GLY A 13 -7.64 -7.96 2.36
C GLY A 13 -8.96 -7.87 1.64
N ALA A 14 -10.06 -7.75 2.38
CA ALA A 14 -11.43 -7.58 1.86
C ALA A 14 -11.88 -8.69 0.89
N SER A 15 -11.36 -9.90 1.04
CA SER A 15 -11.74 -11.03 0.18
C SER A 15 -13.19 -11.43 0.44
N ARG A 16 -13.94 -11.69 -0.65
CA ARG A 16 -15.32 -12.19 -0.62
C ARG A 16 -15.38 -13.49 -1.40
N THR A 17 -16.01 -14.50 -0.83
CA THR A 17 -16.11 -15.85 -1.41
C THR A 17 -17.49 -16.21 -1.89
N SER A 18 -18.50 -15.38 -1.59
CA SER A 18 -19.85 -15.52 -2.13
C SER A 18 -19.93 -15.08 -3.59
N VAL A 19 -20.80 -15.72 -4.35
CA VAL A 19 -21.08 -15.32 -5.74
C VAL A 19 -21.68 -13.91 -5.76
N GLY A 20 -21.06 -12.99 -6.50
CA GLY A 20 -21.45 -11.58 -6.53
C GLY A 20 -21.07 -10.77 -5.29
N GLY A 21 -20.29 -11.33 -4.35
CA GLY A 21 -19.97 -10.73 -3.05
C GLY A 21 -19.26 -9.38 -3.08
N TYR A 22 -18.71 -8.97 -4.22
CA TYR A 22 -18.10 -7.62 -4.39
C TYR A 22 -19.10 -6.56 -4.88
N THR A 23 -20.25 -6.96 -5.40
CA THR A 23 -21.26 -6.05 -5.98
C THR A 23 -22.54 -5.98 -5.15
N GLU A 24 -22.83 -6.99 -4.35
CA GLU A 24 -24.05 -7.08 -3.53
C GLU A 24 -23.68 -6.96 -2.04
N GLN A 25 -24.31 -6.01 -1.35
CA GLN A 25 -23.96 -5.70 0.05
C GLN A 25 -24.45 -6.72 1.08
N GLU A 26 -25.47 -7.53 0.80
CA GLU A 26 -26.00 -8.50 1.75
C GLU A 26 -26.57 -9.72 1.05
N ARG A 27 -25.84 -10.82 1.08
CA ARG A 27 -26.40 -12.16 0.87
C ARG A 27 -26.28 -13.00 2.15
N PRO A 28 -27.24 -13.91 2.40
CA PRO A 28 -27.10 -14.86 3.51
C PRO A 28 -25.81 -15.67 3.39
N HIS A 29 -25.20 -16.02 4.50
CA HIS A 29 -23.97 -16.82 4.60
C HIS A 29 -24.00 -18.16 3.85
N ASP A 30 -25.16 -18.64 3.47
CA ASP A 30 -25.38 -19.94 2.78
C ASP A 30 -24.82 -20.02 1.35
N THR A 31 -24.30 -18.91 0.78
CA THR A 31 -23.74 -18.88 -0.58
C THR A 31 -22.22 -18.80 -0.61
N GLU A 32 -21.56 -18.76 0.52
CA GLU A 32 -20.10 -18.70 0.60
C GLU A 32 -19.47 -20.04 0.23
N GLN A 33 -18.49 -20.04 -0.69
CA GLN A 33 -17.72 -21.24 -1.04
C GLN A 33 -16.70 -21.61 0.05
N PHE A 34 -16.19 -20.62 0.78
CA PHE A 34 -15.25 -20.76 1.87
C PHE A 34 -15.58 -19.74 2.94
N ASP A 35 -15.44 -20.14 4.20
CA ASP A 35 -15.52 -19.20 5.32
C ASP A 35 -14.26 -18.33 5.35
N VAL A 36 -14.44 -17.03 5.17
CA VAL A 36 -13.37 -16.02 5.35
C VAL A 36 -13.56 -15.37 6.70
N SER A 37 -12.66 -15.69 7.61
CA SER A 37 -12.72 -15.20 8.99
C SER A 37 -12.56 -13.70 9.15
N ASP A 38 -11.95 -13.02 8.18
CA ASP A 38 -11.75 -11.56 8.19
C ASP A 38 -12.77 -10.88 7.26
N GLN A 39 -13.76 -10.25 7.85
CA GLN A 39 -14.86 -9.54 7.15
C GLN A 39 -14.60 -8.03 6.99
N ARG A 40 -13.43 -7.53 7.41
CA ARG A 40 -13.09 -6.12 7.31
C ARG A 40 -13.04 -5.65 5.86
N SER A 41 -13.43 -4.39 5.63
CA SER A 41 -13.23 -3.71 4.35
C SER A 41 -11.74 -3.50 4.05
N LEU A 42 -11.40 -3.21 2.80
CA LEU A 42 -10.02 -2.86 2.42
C LEU A 42 -9.52 -1.63 3.18
N ASP A 43 -10.36 -0.62 3.37
CA ASP A 43 -10.03 0.59 4.12
C ASP A 43 -9.65 0.28 5.56
N GLU A 44 -10.43 -0.57 6.25
CA GLU A 44 -10.14 -0.99 7.63
C GLU A 44 -8.84 -1.80 7.73
N VAL A 45 -8.57 -2.69 6.76
CA VAL A 45 -7.32 -3.46 6.72
C VAL A 45 -6.12 -2.56 6.48
N VAL A 46 -6.22 -1.61 5.56
CA VAL A 46 -5.17 -0.63 5.28
C VAL A 46 -4.89 0.23 6.51
N ARG A 47 -5.92 0.77 7.16
CA ARG A 47 -5.78 1.54 8.40
C ARG A 47 -5.09 0.73 9.50
N TRP A 48 -5.54 -0.48 9.75
CA TRP A 48 -4.95 -1.37 10.74
C TRP A 48 -3.47 -1.66 10.48
N LEU A 49 -3.05 -1.84 9.22
CA LEU A 49 -1.64 -2.01 8.85
C LEU A 49 -0.83 -0.75 9.16
N MET A 50 -1.35 0.43 8.81
CA MET A 50 -0.69 1.70 9.05
C MET A 50 -0.55 2.02 10.55
N GLU A 51 -1.55 1.71 11.37
CA GLU A 51 -1.51 1.83 12.83
C GLU A 51 -0.42 0.94 13.46
N MET A 52 -0.12 -0.20 12.85
CA MET A 52 1.00 -1.07 13.24
C MET A 52 2.36 -0.60 12.70
N GLY A 53 2.41 0.48 11.93
CA GLY A 53 3.63 1.03 11.35
C GLY A 53 4.08 0.36 10.04
N TYR A 54 3.22 -0.46 9.41
CA TYR A 54 3.49 -0.98 8.07
C TYR A 54 2.99 -0.02 6.99
N ILE A 55 3.66 -0.04 5.84
CA ILE A 55 3.26 0.74 4.66
C ILE A 55 2.57 -0.21 3.67
N PRO A 56 1.22 -0.15 3.55
CA PRO A 56 0.53 -0.86 2.47
C PRO A 56 0.98 -0.33 1.11
N SER A 57 1.49 -1.19 0.25
CA SER A 57 2.00 -0.79 -1.07
C SER A 57 1.12 -1.36 -2.17
N PHE A 58 0.66 -0.48 -3.05
CA PHE A 58 -0.08 -0.82 -4.28
C PHE A 58 0.81 -0.71 -5.53
N CYS A 59 2.13 -0.57 -5.34
CA CYS A 59 3.09 -0.35 -6.41
C CYS A 59 3.25 -1.57 -7.33
N THR A 60 3.16 -1.34 -8.64
CA THR A 60 3.41 -2.34 -9.70
C THR A 60 4.63 -2.01 -10.56
N ALA A 61 5.44 -1.02 -10.18
CA ALA A 61 6.57 -0.54 -10.97
C ALA A 61 7.59 -1.63 -11.30
N CYS A 62 7.84 -2.58 -10.38
CA CYS A 62 8.80 -3.67 -10.62
C CYS A 62 8.43 -4.53 -11.83
N TYR A 63 7.14 -4.83 -12.03
CA TYR A 63 6.69 -5.59 -13.19
C TYR A 63 6.85 -4.79 -14.49
N ARG A 64 6.55 -3.49 -14.45
CA ARG A 64 6.66 -2.59 -15.63
C ARG A 64 8.11 -2.31 -16.03
N GLU A 65 9.00 -2.24 -15.05
CA GLU A 65 10.43 -1.92 -15.25
C GLU A 65 11.32 -3.18 -15.35
N GLY A 66 10.74 -4.38 -15.39
CA GLY A 66 11.49 -5.64 -15.45
C GLY A 66 12.41 -5.89 -14.24
N ARG A 67 12.10 -5.31 -13.09
CA ARG A 67 12.84 -5.48 -11.82
C ARG A 67 12.28 -6.65 -11.02
N THR A 68 12.44 -7.88 -11.53
CA THR A 68 11.97 -9.11 -10.90
C THR A 68 13.13 -10.08 -10.68
N GLY A 69 12.92 -11.15 -9.91
CA GLY A 69 13.92 -12.18 -9.66
C GLY A 69 15.24 -11.62 -9.09
N ASP A 70 16.38 -12.02 -9.65
CA ASP A 70 17.71 -11.65 -9.18
C ASP A 70 17.97 -10.15 -9.23
N ARG A 71 17.39 -9.45 -10.20
CA ARG A 71 17.49 -7.99 -10.31
C ARG A 71 16.82 -7.30 -9.13
N PHE A 72 15.64 -7.76 -8.72
CA PHE A 72 14.97 -7.27 -7.52
C PHE A 72 15.77 -7.61 -6.25
N MET A 73 16.27 -8.84 -6.13
CA MET A 73 17.07 -9.25 -4.99
C MET A 73 18.36 -8.46 -4.84
N SER A 74 18.98 -8.05 -5.95
CA SER A 74 20.14 -7.16 -5.94
C SER A 74 19.81 -5.78 -5.34
N LEU A 75 18.65 -5.20 -5.68
CA LEU A 75 18.19 -3.94 -5.08
C LEU A 75 17.93 -4.07 -3.58
N CYS A 76 17.39 -5.20 -3.13
CA CYS A 76 17.18 -5.46 -1.70
C CYS A 76 18.51 -5.58 -0.96
N LYS A 77 19.46 -6.38 -1.47
CA LYS A 77 20.76 -6.62 -0.83
C LYS A 77 21.64 -5.37 -0.76
N SER A 78 21.56 -4.49 -1.77
CA SER A 78 22.33 -3.23 -1.80
C SER A 78 21.70 -2.10 -0.99
N GLY A 79 20.48 -2.27 -0.47
CA GLY A 79 19.73 -1.21 0.20
C GLY A 79 19.10 -0.18 -0.76
N GLN A 80 19.27 -0.31 -2.07
CA GLN A 80 18.66 0.59 -3.07
C GLN A 80 17.13 0.53 -3.06
N ILE A 81 16.56 -0.51 -2.48
CA ILE A 81 15.11 -0.61 -2.25
C ILE A 81 14.55 0.60 -1.48
N LEU A 82 15.34 1.22 -0.62
CA LEU A 82 14.95 2.43 0.12
C LEU A 82 14.88 3.68 -0.76
N ASN A 83 15.50 3.67 -1.93
CA ASN A 83 15.49 4.78 -2.87
C ASN A 83 14.55 4.58 -4.07
N CYS A 84 13.91 3.42 -4.18
CA CYS A 84 12.93 3.16 -5.24
C CYS A 84 11.61 2.57 -4.72
N CYS A 85 11.64 1.43 -4.04
CA CYS A 85 10.43 0.77 -3.56
C CYS A 85 9.76 1.52 -2.41
N HIS A 86 10.55 2.07 -1.49
CA HIS A 86 10.01 2.83 -0.36
C HIS A 86 9.27 4.10 -0.83
N PRO A 87 9.85 5.01 -1.64
CA PRO A 87 9.11 6.16 -2.16
C PRO A 87 7.95 5.76 -3.05
N ASN A 88 8.06 4.71 -3.86
CA ASN A 88 6.94 4.21 -4.67
C ASN A 88 5.78 3.70 -3.78
N ALA A 89 6.07 3.04 -2.68
CA ALA A 89 5.05 2.60 -1.73
C ALA A 89 4.32 3.78 -1.09
N LEU A 90 5.05 4.85 -0.72
CA LEU A 90 4.45 6.06 -0.15
C LEU A 90 3.56 6.78 -1.17
N MET A 91 4.01 6.91 -2.43
CA MET A 91 3.22 7.57 -3.48
C MET A 91 1.93 6.80 -3.80
N THR A 92 2.01 5.47 -3.96
CA THR A 92 0.81 4.65 -4.23
C THR A 92 -0.13 4.57 -3.03
N LEU A 93 0.40 4.63 -1.81
CA LEU A 93 -0.43 4.77 -0.61
C LEU A 93 -1.15 6.12 -0.62
N GLU A 94 -0.47 7.22 -0.94
CA GLU A 94 -1.11 8.54 -1.03
C GLU A 94 -2.21 8.57 -2.08
N GLU A 95 -2.01 7.95 -3.25
CA GLU A 95 -3.06 7.80 -4.26
C GLU A 95 -4.30 7.08 -3.69
N PHE A 96 -4.08 5.98 -2.96
CA PHE A 96 -5.17 5.28 -2.28
C PHE A 96 -5.88 6.17 -1.26
N LEU A 97 -5.12 6.93 -0.46
CA LEU A 97 -5.69 7.80 0.56
C LEU A 97 -6.57 8.92 -0.04
N VAL A 98 -6.16 9.47 -1.17
CA VAL A 98 -6.92 10.54 -1.86
C VAL A 98 -8.17 9.98 -2.52
N ASP A 99 -8.07 8.83 -3.19
CA ASP A 99 -9.11 8.33 -4.09
C ASP A 99 -10.15 7.45 -3.39
N TYR A 100 -9.77 6.72 -2.32
CA TYR A 100 -10.61 5.65 -1.77
C TYR A 100 -10.77 5.64 -0.25
N ALA A 101 -9.86 6.29 0.48
CA ALA A 101 -9.82 6.14 1.93
C ALA A 101 -10.89 6.98 2.65
N SER A 102 -11.41 6.43 3.75
CA SER A 102 -12.19 7.18 4.73
C SER A 102 -11.34 8.27 5.39
N GLU A 103 -11.99 9.24 6.01
CA GLU A 103 -11.35 10.36 6.73
C GLU A 103 -10.35 9.86 7.81
N ASP A 104 -10.77 8.87 8.60
CA ASP A 104 -9.92 8.30 9.65
C ASP A 104 -8.69 7.59 9.08
N THR A 105 -8.85 6.83 8.01
CA THR A 105 -7.76 6.14 7.32
C THR A 105 -6.81 7.14 6.69
N ARG A 106 -7.35 8.21 6.08
CA ARG A 106 -6.55 9.30 5.50
C ARG A 106 -5.68 9.98 6.54
N ARG A 107 -6.23 10.33 7.70
CA ARG A 107 -5.49 10.96 8.79
C ARG A 107 -4.29 10.12 9.24
N VAL A 108 -4.51 8.83 9.52
CA VAL A 108 -3.44 7.90 9.92
C VAL A 108 -2.39 7.75 8.81
N GLY A 109 -2.84 7.69 7.55
CA GLY A 109 -1.96 7.53 6.39
C GLY A 109 -1.06 8.75 6.14
N ILE A 110 -1.58 9.96 6.24
CA ILE A 110 -0.80 11.19 6.09
C ILE A 110 0.31 11.25 7.14
N GLU A 111 -0.01 11.00 8.41
CA GLU A 111 0.98 10.97 9.49
C GLU A 111 2.08 9.92 9.26
N LEU A 112 1.69 8.74 8.77
CA LEU A 112 2.64 7.68 8.41
C LEU A 112 3.55 8.12 7.26
N ILE A 113 2.99 8.63 6.17
CA ILE A 113 3.74 9.05 4.98
C ILE A 113 4.74 10.15 5.33
N ASP A 114 4.32 11.17 6.08
CA ASP A 114 5.18 12.28 6.47
C ASP A 114 6.36 11.79 7.31
N ARG A 115 6.13 10.87 8.24
CA ARG A 115 7.20 10.24 9.03
C ARG A 115 8.15 9.39 8.18
N GLU A 116 7.61 8.62 7.25
CA GLU A 116 8.38 7.67 6.45
C GLU A 116 9.18 8.34 5.33
N LEU A 117 8.75 9.50 4.83
CA LEU A 117 9.53 10.31 3.87
C LEU A 117 10.93 10.63 4.40
N HIS A 118 11.07 10.91 5.69
CA HIS A 118 12.37 11.22 6.31
C HIS A 118 13.35 10.05 6.32
N LYS A 119 12.85 8.81 6.13
CA LYS A 119 13.68 7.59 6.10
C LYS A 119 14.31 7.33 4.73
N ILE A 120 13.95 8.06 3.69
CA ILE A 120 14.57 7.95 2.37
C ILE A 120 15.98 8.50 2.42
N PRO A 121 17.03 7.67 2.19
CA PRO A 121 18.42 8.09 2.44
C PRO A 121 18.90 9.15 1.45
N ASN A 122 18.52 9.01 0.18
CA ASN A 122 18.93 9.92 -0.88
C ASN A 122 18.08 11.20 -0.85
N GLU A 123 18.72 12.35 -0.60
CA GLU A 123 18.04 13.63 -0.48
C GLU A 123 17.27 14.04 -1.76
N LYS A 124 17.84 13.79 -2.94
CA LYS A 124 17.19 14.12 -4.20
C LYS A 124 15.93 13.26 -4.41
N VAL A 125 16.02 11.98 -4.10
CA VAL A 125 14.87 11.07 -4.15
C VAL A 125 13.81 11.49 -3.15
N ARG A 126 14.20 11.82 -1.92
CA ARG A 126 13.28 12.29 -0.86
C ARG A 126 12.55 13.57 -1.28
N THR A 127 13.27 14.55 -1.81
CA THR A 127 12.69 15.83 -2.26
C THR A 127 11.71 15.59 -3.42
N LEU A 128 12.09 14.77 -4.39
CA LEU A 128 11.21 14.47 -5.52
C LEU A 128 9.97 13.65 -5.09
N ALA A 129 10.12 12.70 -4.18
CA ALA A 129 9.01 11.96 -3.62
C ALA A 129 8.03 12.87 -2.87
N ALA A 130 8.53 13.80 -2.06
CA ALA A 130 7.70 14.80 -1.38
C ALA A 130 6.94 15.70 -2.36
N GLN A 131 7.59 16.11 -3.45
CA GLN A 131 6.95 16.88 -4.52
C GLN A 131 5.82 16.08 -5.18
N HIS A 132 6.07 14.82 -5.54
CA HIS A 132 5.06 13.96 -6.16
C HIS A 132 3.87 13.71 -5.22
N ILE A 133 4.12 13.49 -3.93
CA ILE A 133 3.05 13.35 -2.92
C ILE A 133 2.22 14.64 -2.84
N SER A 134 2.86 15.81 -2.86
CA SER A 134 2.16 17.09 -2.91
C SER A 134 1.33 17.25 -4.19
N ASP A 135 1.85 16.82 -5.34
CA ASP A 135 1.12 16.83 -6.61
C ASP A 135 -0.09 15.89 -6.59
N ILE A 136 0.03 14.70 -5.99
CA ILE A 136 -1.09 13.77 -5.80
C ILE A 136 -2.19 14.42 -4.95
N ARG A 137 -1.84 15.08 -3.86
CA ARG A 137 -2.78 15.76 -2.95
C ARG A 137 -3.50 16.95 -3.59
N SER A 138 -2.80 17.75 -4.39
CA SER A 138 -3.30 19.03 -4.91
C SER A 138 -3.83 18.97 -6.34
N SER A 139 -3.52 17.93 -7.09
CA SER A 139 -3.91 17.78 -8.49
C SER A 139 -4.45 16.36 -8.76
N ASN A 140 -4.96 16.13 -9.95
CA ASN A 140 -5.41 14.79 -10.35
C ASN A 140 -4.29 13.97 -11.01
N ARG A 141 -3.02 14.27 -10.72
CA ARG A 141 -1.87 13.53 -11.25
C ARG A 141 -1.67 12.24 -10.46
N ARG A 142 -1.39 11.17 -11.19
CA ARG A 142 -1.21 9.81 -10.67
C ARG A 142 -0.06 9.12 -11.40
N ASP A 143 0.28 7.91 -10.95
CA ASP A 143 1.24 7.00 -11.60
C ASP A 143 2.69 7.52 -11.59
N PHE A 144 3.07 8.23 -10.55
CA PHE A 144 4.48 8.56 -10.32
C PHE A 144 5.27 7.32 -9.90
N ARG A 145 6.51 7.20 -10.37
CA ARG A 145 7.41 6.09 -9.99
C ARG A 145 8.89 6.43 -10.14
N PHE A 146 9.69 5.71 -9.37
CA PHE A 146 11.15 5.69 -9.42
C PHE A 146 11.68 4.42 -10.06
#